data_796edcb4de24cb512faeeb477de36fda
#
_entry.id   796edcb4de24cb512faeeb477de36fda
#
_cell.length_a   1.000
_cell.length_b   1.000
_cell.length_c   1.000
_cell.angle_alpha   90.00
_cell.angle_beta   90.00
_cell.angle_gamma   90.00
#
_symmetry.space_group_name_H-M   'P 1'
#
loop_
_entity.id
_entity.type
_entity.pdbx_description
1 polymer ?
#
loop_
_entity_poly.entity_id
_entity_poly.type
_entity_poly.pdbx_seq_one_letter_code
_entity_poly.pdbx_strand_id
1 'polypeptide(L)'
;MKKVFFALIIFLQTGLLIAQVPEDALRLSLNRTSGTARSLSLSNAMGALGGDLSSIGINPAGIAVYRSSEFTFTPSLNINTVNSSYYGTSGDDEKLSFPLQQIGFVGTYKPMREVTSGLVSTHFAVGYERSNSFNRRSFIQGNGVNSSLLDEIVWLSDGYSPADLDYNSSRLRLFYDSFLIDPFNEDVYNDENISTDYYHAFEELNEEGEAVWTLQDGIDQRRMISERGSAGDLSIAGGANFSNKFYIGGSLGISTHNYKRDINHFESVNSGAGNDHWNYLNNYSYEDKYSTSAVGVNLKVGAIFKPINPLRLGVSVHSPTLLSVDEEFSYALEPELGFAEDDYYWTPRGEFSYNFRTPYKLTGSVAYIFENFGLLSVDYEFTDYAAMRFKDKSTNSVSNVEFFSDLNDQVKD
;
A
#
# COMPACT_ATOMS: atom_id res chain seq x y z
N MET A 1 9.67 43.18 10.53
CA MET A 1 8.76 42.31 9.75
C MET A 1 9.46 41.16 9.01
N LYS A 2 10.62 41.33 8.40
CA LYS A 2 11.37 40.24 7.74
C LYS A 2 11.90 39.17 8.70
N LYS A 3 12.23 39.51 9.94
CA LYS A 3 12.72 38.51 10.97
C LYS A 3 11.64 37.66 11.62
N VAL A 4 10.39 38.09 11.59
CA VAL A 4 9.24 37.30 12.10
C VAL A 4 8.78 36.28 11.03
N PHE A 5 8.97 36.61 9.75
CA PHE A 5 8.65 35.70 8.66
C PHE A 5 9.65 34.54 8.56
N PHE A 6 10.90 34.78 8.93
CA PHE A 6 11.95 33.73 8.95
C PHE A 6 11.80 32.79 10.16
N ALA A 7 11.32 33.30 11.28
CA ALA A 7 11.04 32.48 12.46
C ALA A 7 9.78 31.61 12.31
N LEU A 8 8.86 31.96 11.41
CA LEU A 8 7.66 31.15 11.12
C LEU A 8 7.95 30.01 10.14
N ILE A 9 9.03 30.12 9.33
CA ILE A 9 9.44 29.06 8.40
C ILE A 9 10.28 27.99 9.10
N ILE A 10 11.00 28.33 10.18
CA ILE A 10 11.80 27.37 10.97
C ILE A 10 10.91 26.46 11.84
N PHE A 11 9.64 26.80 12.09
CA PHE A 11 8.70 25.97 12.87
C PHE A 11 7.92 24.94 12.03
N LEU A 12 8.20 24.86 10.72
CA LEU A 12 7.48 23.94 9.81
C LEU A 12 8.36 22.79 9.28
N GLN A 13 9.50 22.53 9.88
CA GLN A 13 10.38 21.43 9.45
C GLN A 13 10.72 20.44 10.58
N THR A 14 9.71 19.95 11.30
CA THR A 14 9.83 18.65 11.94
C THR A 14 9.21 17.59 11.03
N GLY A 15 9.75 17.47 9.83
CA GLY A 15 9.48 16.33 8.96
C GLY A 15 10.18 15.11 9.54
N LEU A 16 9.55 14.48 10.52
CA LEU A 16 9.91 13.12 10.91
C LEU A 16 9.85 12.27 9.65
N LEU A 17 11.00 11.74 9.24
CA LEU A 17 11.09 10.71 8.18
C LEU A 17 10.43 9.45 8.70
N ILE A 18 9.16 9.30 8.37
CA ILE A 18 8.33 8.26 8.90
C ILE A 18 8.14 7.24 7.79
N ALA A 19 8.30 5.97 8.14
CA ALA A 19 8.02 4.84 7.26
C ALA A 19 6.56 4.85 6.74
N GLN A 20 5.67 5.63 7.37
CA GLN A 20 4.28 5.76 6.99
C GLN A 20 4.05 6.98 6.12
N VAL A 21 3.59 6.73 4.93
CA VAL A 21 3.18 7.73 3.96
C VAL A 21 1.68 7.61 3.70
N PRO A 22 0.99 8.67 3.25
CA PRO A 22 -0.44 8.62 2.91
C PRO A 22 -0.80 7.48 1.95
N GLU A 23 0.16 7.03 1.12
CA GLU A 23 0.00 5.88 0.23
C GLU A 23 -0.28 4.57 0.97
N ASP A 24 0.23 4.40 2.20
CA ASP A 24 -0.06 3.23 3.02
C ASP A 24 -1.53 3.19 3.45
N ALA A 25 -2.12 4.36 3.75
CA ALA A 25 -3.55 4.47 4.01
C ALA A 25 -4.39 4.00 2.82
N LEU A 26 -4.01 4.42 1.61
CA LEU A 26 -4.65 3.96 0.37
C LEU A 26 -4.44 2.45 0.16
N ARG A 27 -3.22 1.94 0.34
CA ARG A 27 -2.92 0.52 0.19
C ARG A 27 -3.75 -0.36 1.13
N LEU A 28 -3.97 0.07 2.37
CA LEU A 28 -4.79 -0.62 3.37
C LEU A 28 -6.31 -0.48 3.12
N SER A 29 -6.75 0.54 2.39
CA SER A 29 -8.17 0.87 2.19
C SER A 29 -8.71 0.49 0.81
N LEU A 30 -7.85 0.47 -0.22
CA LEU A 30 -8.25 0.19 -1.59
C LEU A 30 -8.51 -1.30 -1.80
N ASN A 31 -9.74 -1.63 -2.20
CA ASN A 31 -10.11 -2.96 -2.67
C ASN A 31 -10.17 -2.95 -4.21
N ARG A 32 -9.52 -3.90 -4.84
CA ARG A 32 -9.66 -4.14 -6.28
C ARG A 32 -10.88 -5.02 -6.54
N THR A 33 -11.46 -4.85 -7.72
CA THR A 33 -12.54 -5.72 -8.18
C THR A 33 -12.08 -7.17 -8.19
N SER A 34 -12.73 -8.00 -7.41
CA SER A 34 -12.40 -9.41 -7.21
C SER A 34 -13.68 -10.25 -7.09
N GLY A 35 -13.55 -11.57 -7.06
CA GLY A 35 -14.69 -12.45 -6.90
C GLY A 35 -14.69 -13.64 -7.85
N THR A 36 -15.87 -14.25 -8.04
CA THR A 36 -16.06 -15.33 -9.00
C THR A 36 -15.95 -14.85 -10.45
N ALA A 37 -15.69 -15.76 -11.38
CA ALA A 37 -15.68 -15.42 -12.82
C ALA A 37 -17.03 -14.84 -13.27
N ARG A 38 -18.14 -15.30 -12.68
CA ARG A 38 -19.48 -14.76 -12.94
C ARG A 38 -19.60 -13.31 -12.47
N SER A 39 -19.18 -13.00 -11.26
CA SER A 39 -19.19 -11.66 -10.71
C SER A 39 -18.31 -10.70 -11.53
N LEU A 40 -17.09 -11.14 -11.86
CA LEU A 40 -16.16 -10.37 -12.69
C LEU A 40 -16.70 -10.10 -14.10
N SER A 41 -17.41 -11.05 -14.73
CA SER A 41 -18.04 -10.85 -16.05
C SER A 41 -19.14 -9.78 -16.03
N LEU A 42 -19.68 -9.48 -14.86
CA LEU A 42 -20.66 -8.42 -14.62
C LEU A 42 -20.04 -7.16 -14.00
N SER A 43 -18.72 -7.00 -14.13
CA SER A 43 -17.96 -5.89 -13.51
C SER A 43 -18.22 -5.76 -12.01
N ASN A 44 -18.49 -6.87 -11.33
CA ASN A 44 -18.85 -6.96 -9.91
C ASN A 44 -20.17 -6.23 -9.52
N ALA A 45 -21.03 -5.88 -10.47
CA ALA A 45 -22.31 -5.21 -10.21
C ALA A 45 -23.36 -6.21 -9.66
N MET A 46 -23.07 -6.74 -8.45
CA MET A 46 -23.83 -7.81 -7.79
C MET A 46 -24.72 -7.33 -6.64
N GLY A 47 -24.70 -6.03 -6.33
CA GLY A 47 -25.36 -5.48 -5.15
C GLY A 47 -26.89 -5.63 -5.11
N ALA A 48 -27.55 -5.70 -6.28
CA ALA A 48 -28.98 -6.02 -6.39
C ALA A 48 -29.25 -7.43 -6.95
N LEU A 49 -28.26 -8.06 -7.61
CA LEU A 49 -28.45 -9.38 -8.23
C LEU A 49 -28.42 -10.51 -7.20
N GLY A 50 -27.38 -10.58 -6.41
CA GLY A 50 -27.16 -11.67 -5.45
C GLY A 50 -27.00 -13.06 -6.11
N GLY A 51 -27.03 -14.12 -5.29
CA GLY A 51 -26.91 -15.50 -5.75
C GLY A 51 -25.52 -15.84 -6.27
N ASP A 52 -24.51 -15.24 -5.69
CA ASP A 52 -23.09 -15.48 -5.92
C ASP A 52 -22.32 -15.23 -4.61
N LEU A 53 -21.28 -16.02 -4.33
CA LEU A 53 -20.53 -15.89 -3.08
C LEU A 53 -19.88 -14.50 -2.94
N SER A 54 -19.45 -13.87 -4.04
CA SER A 54 -18.89 -12.53 -4.05
C SER A 54 -19.86 -11.46 -3.53
N SER A 55 -21.17 -11.73 -3.52
CA SER A 55 -22.14 -10.79 -2.96
C SER A 55 -21.98 -10.56 -1.46
N ILE A 56 -21.33 -11.46 -0.71
CA ILE A 56 -20.99 -11.23 0.72
C ILE A 56 -20.13 -9.97 0.88
N GLY A 57 -19.17 -9.77 -0.01
CA GLY A 57 -18.28 -8.62 -0.04
C GLY A 57 -18.96 -7.32 -0.48
N ILE A 58 -20.05 -7.37 -1.24
CA ILE A 58 -20.72 -6.21 -1.86
C ILE A 58 -22.03 -5.86 -1.14
N ASN A 59 -22.95 -6.82 -1.09
CA ASN A 59 -24.24 -6.72 -0.40
C ASN A 59 -24.59 -8.08 0.20
N PRO A 60 -24.42 -8.30 1.51
CA PRO A 60 -24.64 -9.61 2.13
C PRO A 60 -26.08 -10.12 2.03
N ALA A 61 -27.07 -9.28 1.70
CA ALA A 61 -28.43 -9.74 1.38
C ALA A 61 -28.45 -10.64 0.13
N GLY A 62 -27.42 -10.56 -0.72
CA GLY A 62 -27.30 -11.41 -1.91
C GLY A 62 -27.21 -12.90 -1.63
N ILE A 63 -26.77 -13.33 -0.42
CA ILE A 63 -26.79 -14.74 -0.05
C ILE A 63 -28.22 -15.27 0.13
N ALA A 64 -29.17 -14.42 0.50
CA ALA A 64 -30.57 -14.79 0.67
C ALA A 64 -31.31 -15.05 -0.67
N VAL A 65 -30.67 -14.76 -1.80
CA VAL A 65 -31.19 -15.03 -3.16
C VAL A 65 -30.93 -16.47 -3.59
N TYR A 66 -30.01 -17.18 -2.92
CA TYR A 66 -29.69 -18.59 -3.24
C TYR A 66 -30.92 -19.50 -3.12
N ARG A 67 -31.01 -20.43 -4.06
CA ARG A 67 -32.12 -21.43 -4.07
C ARG A 67 -31.72 -22.76 -3.50
N SER A 68 -30.41 -23.05 -3.48
CA SER A 68 -29.83 -24.30 -2.96
C SER A 68 -28.49 -23.99 -2.31
N SER A 69 -27.97 -24.89 -1.51
CA SER A 69 -26.61 -24.81 -0.98
C SER A 69 -25.60 -24.93 -2.13
N GLU A 70 -24.48 -24.21 -2.00
CA GLU A 70 -23.44 -24.14 -3.02
C GLU A 70 -22.06 -24.11 -2.37
N PHE A 71 -21.10 -24.80 -2.97
CA PHE A 71 -19.68 -24.66 -2.67
C PHE A 71 -19.00 -23.99 -3.86
N THR A 72 -18.21 -22.96 -3.57
CA THR A 72 -17.49 -22.17 -4.58
C THR A 72 -16.00 -22.30 -4.35
N PHE A 73 -15.25 -22.52 -5.44
CA PHE A 73 -13.79 -22.52 -5.47
C PHE A 73 -13.32 -21.82 -6.75
N THR A 74 -12.59 -20.71 -6.60
CA THR A 74 -12.17 -19.86 -7.72
C THR A 74 -10.66 -19.65 -7.68
N PRO A 75 -9.86 -20.50 -8.34
CA PRO A 75 -8.45 -20.19 -8.62
C PRO A 75 -8.35 -19.12 -9.70
N SER A 76 -7.26 -18.37 -9.71
CA SER A 76 -6.99 -17.34 -10.72
C SER A 76 -5.56 -17.43 -11.25
N LEU A 77 -5.36 -16.96 -12.45
CA LEU A 77 -4.05 -16.75 -13.07
C LEU A 77 -3.91 -15.26 -13.34
N ASN A 78 -2.93 -14.62 -12.70
CA ASN A 78 -2.65 -13.21 -12.89
C ASN A 78 -1.28 -13.02 -13.56
N ILE A 79 -1.27 -12.24 -14.62
CA ILE A 79 -0.06 -11.79 -15.30
C ILE A 79 -0.01 -10.27 -15.14
N ASN A 80 1.01 -9.77 -14.46
CA ASN A 80 1.25 -8.34 -14.30
C ASN A 80 2.48 -7.95 -15.12
N THR A 81 2.29 -7.11 -16.13
CA THR A 81 3.37 -6.54 -16.95
C THR A 81 3.54 -5.08 -16.56
N VAL A 82 4.76 -4.66 -16.29
CA VAL A 82 5.13 -3.28 -15.99
C VAL A 82 6.11 -2.80 -17.04
N ASN A 83 5.78 -1.71 -17.72
CA ASN A 83 6.68 -1.02 -18.61
C ASN A 83 7.17 0.25 -17.92
N SER A 84 8.47 0.46 -17.89
CA SER A 84 9.12 1.64 -17.33
C SER A 84 9.82 2.43 -18.43
N SER A 85 9.91 3.74 -18.26
CA SER A 85 10.74 4.61 -19.09
C SER A 85 11.42 5.63 -18.20
N TYR A 86 12.73 5.66 -18.23
CA TYR A 86 13.54 6.55 -17.42
C TYR A 86 14.77 6.99 -18.19
N TYR A 87 15.03 8.27 -18.27
CA TYR A 87 16.19 8.88 -18.96
C TYR A 87 16.38 8.35 -20.39
N GLY A 88 15.29 8.20 -21.16
CA GLY A 88 15.30 7.69 -22.53
C GLY A 88 15.49 6.19 -22.67
N THR A 89 15.70 5.46 -21.58
CA THR A 89 15.79 3.99 -21.56
C THR A 89 14.46 3.38 -21.15
N SER A 90 14.05 2.32 -21.85
CA SER A 90 12.84 1.57 -21.51
C SER A 90 13.20 0.23 -20.89
N GLY A 91 12.44 -0.19 -19.89
CA GLY A 91 12.51 -1.50 -19.26
C GLY A 91 11.12 -2.11 -19.16
N ASP A 92 11.03 -3.42 -19.28
CA ASP A 92 9.80 -4.17 -19.04
C ASP A 92 10.08 -5.34 -18.11
N ASP A 93 9.08 -5.68 -17.32
CA ASP A 93 9.11 -6.84 -16.43
C ASP A 93 7.73 -7.47 -16.32
N GLU A 94 7.69 -8.77 -16.16
CA GLU A 94 6.47 -9.56 -16.07
C GLU A 94 6.50 -10.47 -14.85
N LYS A 95 5.39 -10.52 -14.13
CA LYS A 95 5.22 -11.43 -12.99
C LYS A 95 3.95 -12.25 -13.11
N LEU A 96 4.14 -13.56 -13.23
CA LEU A 96 3.08 -14.56 -13.18
C LEU A 96 2.77 -14.94 -11.72
N SER A 97 1.49 -15.08 -11.37
CA SER A 97 1.04 -15.57 -10.06
C SER A 97 -0.25 -16.37 -10.15
N PHE A 98 -0.41 -17.36 -9.27
CA PHE A 98 -1.58 -18.24 -9.16
C PHE A 98 -2.28 -18.05 -7.81
N PRO A 99 -3.03 -16.97 -7.60
CA PRO A 99 -3.75 -16.78 -6.36
C PRO A 99 -5.03 -17.61 -6.29
N LEU A 100 -5.39 -18.03 -5.05
CA LEU A 100 -6.76 -18.38 -4.74
C LEU A 100 -7.56 -17.09 -4.60
N GLN A 101 -8.52 -16.87 -5.50
CA GLN A 101 -9.33 -15.65 -5.51
C GLN A 101 -10.47 -15.74 -4.51
N GLN A 102 -11.17 -16.87 -4.48
CA GLN A 102 -12.29 -17.06 -3.59
C GLN A 102 -12.51 -18.56 -3.29
N ILE A 103 -12.91 -18.85 -2.06
CA ILE A 103 -13.39 -20.16 -1.63
C ILE A 103 -14.46 -19.98 -0.56
N GLY A 104 -15.54 -20.75 -0.62
CA GLY A 104 -16.55 -20.70 0.43
C GLY A 104 -17.74 -21.59 0.19
N PHE A 105 -18.65 -21.52 1.13
CA PHE A 105 -19.86 -22.33 1.17
C PHE A 105 -21.06 -21.47 1.56
N VAL A 106 -22.16 -21.66 0.87
CA VAL A 106 -23.47 -21.10 1.22
C VAL A 106 -24.43 -22.23 1.52
N GLY A 107 -24.96 -22.26 2.74
CA GLY A 107 -26.01 -23.19 3.17
C GLY A 107 -27.38 -22.52 3.05
N THR A 108 -28.31 -23.20 2.38
CA THR A 108 -29.70 -22.76 2.21
C THR A 108 -30.63 -23.67 2.98
N TYR A 109 -31.38 -23.13 3.92
CA TYR A 109 -32.42 -23.81 4.64
C TYR A 109 -33.80 -23.33 4.18
N LYS A 110 -34.66 -24.27 3.79
CA LYS A 110 -36.07 -24.03 3.43
C LYS A 110 -36.95 -24.92 4.30
N PRO A 111 -38.09 -24.41 4.83
CA PRO A 111 -39.08 -25.25 5.51
C PRO A 111 -39.58 -26.39 4.60
N MET A 112 -39.84 -27.54 5.19
CA MET A 112 -40.37 -28.70 4.43
C MET A 112 -41.72 -28.41 3.75
N ARG A 113 -42.53 -27.54 4.37
CA ARG A 113 -43.77 -27.04 3.77
C ARG A 113 -43.47 -25.86 2.89
N GLU A 114 -43.98 -25.86 1.67
CA GLU A 114 -43.85 -24.73 0.76
C GLU A 114 -44.47 -23.47 1.36
N VAL A 115 -43.64 -22.46 1.58
CA VAL A 115 -44.03 -21.15 2.14
C VAL A 115 -43.83 -20.10 1.05
N THR A 116 -44.93 -19.47 0.63
CA THR A 116 -44.95 -18.45 -0.41
C THR A 116 -44.99 -17.00 0.16
N SER A 117 -45.32 -16.86 1.45
CA SER A 117 -45.46 -15.59 2.14
C SER A 117 -44.81 -15.67 3.52
N GLY A 118 -44.26 -14.58 4.01
CA GLY A 118 -43.47 -14.52 5.22
C GLY A 118 -42.02 -15.00 5.00
N LEU A 119 -41.44 -15.66 5.99
CA LEU A 119 -40.06 -16.19 5.91
C LEU A 119 -40.02 -17.46 5.03
N VAL A 120 -39.46 -17.31 3.83
CA VAL A 120 -39.38 -18.36 2.81
C VAL A 120 -38.13 -19.21 2.96
N SER A 121 -37.01 -18.62 3.26
CA SER A 121 -35.73 -19.31 3.45
C SER A 121 -34.77 -18.50 4.32
N THR A 122 -33.89 -19.23 4.99
CA THR A 122 -32.73 -18.63 5.69
C THR A 122 -31.44 -19.20 5.12
N HIS A 123 -30.40 -18.42 5.21
CA HIS A 123 -29.12 -18.74 4.59
C HIS A 123 -27.99 -18.43 5.57
N PHE A 124 -26.95 -19.24 5.50
CA PHE A 124 -25.71 -18.91 6.14
C PHE A 124 -24.56 -19.11 5.13
N ALA A 125 -23.49 -18.36 5.29
CA ALA A 125 -22.32 -18.52 4.44
C ALA A 125 -21.03 -18.31 5.23
N VAL A 126 -19.99 -19.00 4.78
CA VAL A 126 -18.62 -18.79 5.20
C VAL A 126 -17.78 -18.76 3.93
N GLY A 127 -16.95 -17.73 3.78
CA GLY A 127 -16.12 -17.62 2.59
C GLY A 127 -14.91 -16.71 2.80
N TYR A 128 -13.84 -17.05 2.12
CA TYR A 128 -12.67 -16.20 1.95
C TYR A 128 -12.71 -15.59 0.55
N GLU A 129 -12.49 -14.30 0.48
CA GLU A 129 -12.34 -13.54 -0.77
C GLU A 129 -11.07 -12.69 -0.71
N ARG A 130 -10.24 -12.80 -1.74
CA ARG A 130 -9.06 -11.94 -1.90
C ARG A 130 -9.51 -10.58 -2.43
N SER A 131 -9.28 -9.51 -1.67
CA SER A 131 -9.66 -8.15 -2.03
C SER A 131 -8.57 -7.41 -2.82
N ASN A 132 -7.29 -7.83 -2.69
CA ASN A 132 -6.18 -7.23 -3.44
C ASN A 132 -5.03 -8.24 -3.62
N SER A 133 -4.22 -8.02 -4.67
CA SER A 133 -2.98 -8.74 -4.93
C SER A 133 -1.86 -7.74 -5.19
N PHE A 134 -0.80 -7.82 -4.42
CA PHE A 134 0.37 -6.93 -4.50
C PHE A 134 1.51 -7.52 -5.34
N ASN A 135 1.30 -8.66 -5.98
CA ASN A 135 2.33 -9.33 -6.77
C ASN A 135 2.67 -8.53 -8.03
N ARG A 136 3.73 -7.74 -7.95
CA ARG A 136 4.25 -6.90 -9.05
C ARG A 136 5.76 -6.88 -9.00
N ARG A 137 6.40 -6.75 -10.16
CA ARG A 137 7.81 -6.47 -10.28
C ARG A 137 8.00 -5.33 -11.28
N SER A 138 8.94 -4.45 -11.00
CA SER A 138 9.26 -3.31 -11.86
C SER A 138 10.76 -3.21 -11.98
N PHE A 139 11.25 -3.07 -13.21
CA PHE A 139 12.65 -2.84 -13.51
C PHE A 139 12.80 -1.48 -14.19
N ILE A 140 13.62 -0.61 -13.61
CA ILE A 140 13.87 0.76 -14.07
C ILE A 140 15.37 0.89 -14.29
N GLN A 141 15.78 1.47 -15.42
CA GLN A 141 17.20 1.73 -15.71
C GLN A 141 17.36 3.04 -16.43
N GLY A 142 18.48 3.70 -16.20
CA GLY A 142 18.92 4.91 -16.91
C GLY A 142 20.42 4.90 -17.06
N ASN A 143 20.92 5.43 -18.17
CA ASN A 143 22.36 5.54 -18.45
C ASN A 143 22.70 7.02 -18.61
N GLY A 144 23.88 7.41 -18.10
CA GLY A 144 24.34 8.78 -18.17
C GLY A 144 23.42 9.77 -17.42
N VAL A 145 22.93 9.38 -16.26
CA VAL A 145 22.00 10.16 -15.43
C VAL A 145 22.80 11.17 -14.61
N ASN A 146 22.38 12.44 -14.60
CA ASN A 146 23.02 13.52 -13.84
C ASN A 146 22.29 13.81 -12.51
N SER A 147 21.82 12.77 -11.85
CA SER A 147 21.23 12.80 -10.51
C SER A 147 21.41 11.45 -9.84
N SER A 148 21.43 11.41 -8.52
CA SER A 148 21.65 10.21 -7.72
C SER A 148 20.56 10.05 -6.67
N LEU A 149 20.39 8.84 -6.13
CA LEU A 149 19.65 8.64 -4.89
C LEU A 149 20.31 9.43 -3.74
N LEU A 150 21.61 9.65 -3.83
CA LEU A 150 22.37 10.39 -2.82
C LEU A 150 21.93 11.86 -2.72
N ASP A 151 21.44 12.49 -3.81
CA ASP A 151 20.86 13.85 -3.76
C ASP A 151 19.70 13.93 -2.76
N GLU A 152 18.81 12.91 -2.77
CA GLU A 152 17.70 12.80 -1.80
C GLU A 152 18.24 12.64 -0.38
N ILE A 153 19.26 11.79 -0.19
CA ILE A 153 19.83 11.50 1.12
C ILE A 153 20.51 12.75 1.70
N VAL A 154 21.29 13.48 0.91
CA VAL A 154 21.90 14.76 1.29
C VAL A 154 20.82 15.75 1.73
N TRP A 155 19.82 15.98 0.87
CA TRP A 155 18.74 16.91 1.18
C TRP A 155 18.00 16.57 2.48
N LEU A 156 17.84 15.29 2.78
CA LEU A 156 17.20 14.81 4.02
C LEU A 156 18.11 14.89 5.24
N SER A 157 19.43 14.92 5.04
CA SER A 157 20.44 14.96 6.10
C SER A 157 20.86 16.39 6.47
N ASP A 158 20.67 17.35 5.58
CA ASP A 158 21.12 18.74 5.75
C ASP A 158 20.55 19.37 7.02
N GLY A 159 21.43 20.06 7.76
CA GLY A 159 21.10 20.74 9.01
C GLY A 159 21.09 19.84 10.24
N TYR A 160 21.23 18.53 10.10
CA TYR A 160 21.35 17.61 11.23
C TYR A 160 22.82 17.36 11.59
N SER A 161 23.05 17.06 12.86
CA SER A 161 24.34 16.53 13.29
C SER A 161 24.45 15.03 12.95
N PRO A 162 25.67 14.46 12.76
CA PRO A 162 25.81 13.02 12.55
C PRO A 162 25.16 12.16 13.64
N ALA A 163 25.21 12.60 14.91
CA ALA A 163 24.55 11.92 16.01
C ALA A 163 23.01 11.90 15.89
N ASP A 164 22.43 12.97 15.30
CA ASP A 164 21.00 13.09 15.12
C ASP A 164 20.47 12.31 13.90
N LEU A 165 21.34 11.93 12.95
CA LEU A 165 20.95 11.15 11.78
C LEU A 165 20.31 9.80 12.16
N ASP A 166 20.85 9.11 13.18
CA ASP A 166 20.28 7.84 13.65
C ASP A 166 18.94 8.06 14.36
N TYR A 167 18.80 9.16 15.13
CA TYR A 167 17.54 9.50 15.78
C TYR A 167 16.42 9.81 14.78
N ASN A 168 16.75 10.51 13.68
CA ASN A 168 15.79 10.86 12.66
C ASN A 168 15.48 9.68 11.72
N SER A 169 16.50 8.94 11.33
CA SER A 169 16.34 7.73 10.50
C SER A 169 17.61 6.90 10.47
N SER A 170 17.51 5.66 10.89
CA SER A 170 18.61 4.70 10.71
C SER A 170 19.07 4.55 9.24
N ARG A 171 18.22 4.90 8.28
CA ARG A 171 18.57 4.99 6.85
C ARG A 171 19.61 6.07 6.60
N LEU A 172 19.41 7.30 7.12
CA LEU A 172 20.35 8.41 6.89
C LEU A 172 21.72 8.12 7.53
N ARG A 173 21.72 7.63 8.76
CA ARG A 173 22.96 7.24 9.45
C ARG A 173 23.73 6.16 8.68
N LEU A 174 23.05 5.22 8.03
CA LEU A 174 23.67 4.18 7.21
C LEU A 174 24.47 4.76 6.04
N PHE A 175 23.96 5.80 5.36
CA PHE A 175 24.67 6.47 4.25
C PHE A 175 25.89 7.27 4.75
N TYR A 176 25.80 7.87 5.93
CA TYR A 176 26.93 8.53 6.57
C TYR A 176 28.03 7.55 6.98
N ASP A 177 27.67 6.47 7.69
CA ASP A 177 28.61 5.45 8.15
C ASP A 177 29.30 4.70 6.99
N SER A 178 28.67 4.66 5.81
CA SER A 178 29.19 4.03 4.60
C SER A 178 30.00 4.98 3.71
N PHE A 179 30.30 6.21 4.16
CA PHE A 179 31.02 7.26 3.40
C PHE A 179 30.38 7.60 2.06
N LEU A 180 29.06 7.43 1.91
CA LEU A 180 28.34 7.88 0.72
C LEU A 180 27.86 9.33 0.81
N ILE A 181 27.81 9.89 2.02
CA ILE A 181 27.64 11.32 2.29
C ILE A 181 28.67 11.77 3.31
N ASP A 182 29.21 12.97 3.10
CA ASP A 182 30.20 13.58 3.97
C ASP A 182 29.75 14.97 4.44
N PRO A 183 30.11 15.39 5.65
CA PRO A 183 29.74 16.71 6.18
C PRO A 183 30.60 17.83 5.58
N PHE A 184 30.01 18.99 5.34
CA PHE A 184 30.78 20.21 4.99
C PHE A 184 31.65 20.71 6.13
N ASN A 185 31.21 20.53 7.38
CA ASN A 185 31.93 20.96 8.56
C ASN A 185 32.80 19.82 9.13
N GLU A 186 34.09 19.86 8.92
CA GLU A 186 35.05 18.87 9.42
C GLU A 186 35.13 18.79 10.95
N ASP A 187 34.69 19.81 11.68
CA ASP A 187 34.67 19.76 13.16
C ASP A 187 33.76 18.67 13.72
N VAL A 188 32.82 18.17 12.93
CA VAL A 188 31.94 17.05 13.31
C VAL A 188 32.70 15.74 13.58
N TYR A 189 33.88 15.56 12.99
CA TYR A 189 34.75 14.40 13.26
C TYR A 189 35.32 14.42 14.69
N ASN A 190 35.31 15.58 15.35
CA ASN A 190 35.72 15.73 16.75
C ASN A 190 34.51 15.76 17.71
N ASP A 191 33.36 16.23 17.24
CA ASP A 191 32.10 16.31 17.99
C ASP A 191 30.90 16.05 17.08
N GLU A 192 30.38 14.84 17.05
CA GLU A 192 29.25 14.41 16.23
C GLU A 192 27.93 15.13 16.55
N ASN A 193 27.87 16.01 17.56
CA ASN A 193 26.66 16.80 17.86
C ASN A 193 26.61 18.16 17.14
N ILE A 194 27.60 18.47 16.31
CA ILE A 194 27.62 19.70 15.52
C ILE A 194 26.72 19.54 14.29
N SER A 195 25.73 20.40 14.12
CA SER A 195 24.89 20.44 12.92
C SER A 195 25.68 20.90 11.71
N THR A 196 25.44 20.24 10.57
CA THR A 196 26.13 20.52 9.31
C THR A 196 25.22 20.23 8.12
N ASP A 197 25.57 20.78 6.95
CA ASP A 197 25.06 20.31 5.67
C ASP A 197 25.99 19.22 5.12
N TYR A 198 25.53 18.47 4.13
CA TYR A 198 26.24 17.32 3.58
C TYR A 198 26.41 17.44 2.07
N TYR A 199 27.39 16.73 1.53
CA TYR A 199 27.57 16.47 0.11
C TYR A 199 27.80 14.97 -0.10
N HIS A 200 27.63 14.49 -1.32
CA HIS A 200 27.72 13.04 -1.56
C HIS A 200 28.94 12.63 -2.39
N ALA A 201 29.25 11.35 -2.40
CA ALA A 201 30.46 10.76 -2.97
C ALA A 201 30.64 10.95 -4.50
N PHE A 202 29.65 11.44 -5.24
CA PHE A 202 29.74 11.83 -6.66
C PHE A 202 30.03 13.34 -6.85
N GLU A 203 30.22 14.09 -5.77
CA GLU A 203 30.50 15.52 -5.76
C GLU A 203 31.91 15.76 -5.20
N GLU A 204 32.49 16.88 -5.56
CA GLU A 204 33.71 17.39 -4.96
C GLU A 204 33.50 18.85 -4.56
N LEU A 205 34.22 19.28 -3.51
CA LEU A 205 34.22 20.69 -3.11
C LEU A 205 35.12 21.49 -4.03
N ASN A 206 34.55 22.54 -4.65
CA ASN A 206 35.33 23.50 -5.43
C ASN A 206 36.19 24.44 -4.54
N GLU A 207 36.99 25.33 -5.13
CA GLU A 207 37.83 26.30 -4.38
C GLU A 207 37.00 27.25 -3.49
N GLU A 208 35.70 27.39 -3.76
CA GLU A 208 34.74 28.21 -3.02
C GLU A 208 34.05 27.43 -1.90
N GLY A 209 34.30 26.12 -1.79
CA GLY A 209 33.71 25.23 -0.79
C GLY A 209 32.26 24.78 -1.13
N GLU A 210 31.88 24.87 -2.40
CA GLU A 210 30.59 24.40 -2.88
C GLU A 210 30.70 22.97 -3.45
N ALA A 211 29.72 22.11 -3.18
CA ALA A 211 29.66 20.78 -3.77
C ALA A 211 29.28 20.87 -5.25
N VAL A 212 30.07 20.23 -6.09
CA VAL A 212 29.90 20.23 -7.54
C VAL A 212 29.93 18.81 -8.07
N TRP A 213 28.96 18.49 -8.89
CA TRP A 213 28.90 17.21 -9.60
C TRP A 213 30.08 17.05 -10.54
N THR A 214 30.90 16.02 -10.37
CA THR A 214 32.17 15.84 -11.07
C THR A 214 32.10 14.95 -12.30
N LEU A 215 31.07 14.15 -12.44
CA LEU A 215 30.93 13.13 -13.48
C LEU A 215 30.35 13.74 -14.76
N GLN A 216 31.17 13.91 -15.80
CA GLN A 216 30.75 14.51 -17.09
C GLN A 216 29.76 13.61 -17.85
N ASP A 217 29.94 12.31 -17.78
CA ASP A 217 29.11 11.31 -18.48
C ASP A 217 27.97 10.77 -17.61
N GLY A 218 27.78 11.33 -16.40
CA GLY A 218 26.78 10.89 -15.43
C GLY A 218 27.02 9.48 -14.90
N ILE A 219 25.99 8.90 -14.31
CA ILE A 219 26.00 7.56 -13.73
C ILE A 219 24.99 6.64 -14.41
N ASP A 220 25.24 5.35 -14.35
CA ASP A 220 24.26 4.33 -14.74
C ASP A 220 23.49 3.88 -13.52
N GLN A 221 22.16 3.91 -13.63
CA GLN A 221 21.23 3.56 -12.56
C GLN A 221 20.39 2.35 -12.91
N ARG A 222 20.17 1.47 -11.93
CA ARG A 222 19.24 0.35 -12.04
C ARG A 222 18.46 0.22 -10.75
N ARG A 223 17.13 0.12 -10.87
CA ARG A 223 16.26 -0.12 -9.72
C ARG A 223 15.29 -1.25 -10.01
N MET A 224 15.33 -2.28 -9.18
CA MET A 224 14.37 -3.38 -9.20
C MET A 224 13.48 -3.26 -7.97
N ILE A 225 12.17 -3.20 -8.19
CA ILE A 225 11.15 -3.18 -7.13
C ILE A 225 10.34 -4.47 -7.23
N SER A 226 10.41 -5.31 -6.20
CA SER A 226 9.63 -6.53 -6.11
C SER A 226 8.60 -6.40 -5.00
N GLU A 227 7.33 -6.41 -5.40
CA GLU A 227 6.20 -6.37 -4.47
C GLU A 227 5.51 -7.73 -4.44
N ARG A 228 5.06 -8.15 -3.24
CA ARG A 228 4.35 -9.42 -3.05
C ARG A 228 3.42 -9.36 -1.86
N GLY A 229 2.39 -10.20 -1.91
CA GLY A 229 1.42 -10.30 -0.84
C GLY A 229 0.00 -10.15 -1.32
N SER A 230 -0.91 -10.01 -0.38
CA SER A 230 -2.33 -9.90 -0.67
C SER A 230 -3.11 -9.32 0.50
N ALA A 231 -4.28 -8.79 0.19
CA ALA A 231 -5.33 -8.53 1.15
C ALA A 231 -6.53 -9.44 0.88
N GLY A 232 -7.28 -9.79 1.91
CA GLY A 232 -8.48 -10.59 1.78
C GLY A 232 -9.34 -10.59 3.04
N ASP A 233 -10.62 -10.94 2.86
CA ASP A 233 -11.62 -11.03 3.90
C ASP A 233 -12.07 -12.48 4.10
N LEU A 234 -11.98 -12.98 5.31
CA LEU A 234 -12.73 -14.15 5.76
C LEU A 234 -14.05 -13.68 6.34
N SER A 235 -15.18 -14.05 5.73
CA SER A 235 -16.49 -13.56 6.10
C SER A 235 -17.40 -14.69 6.56
N ILE A 236 -18.16 -14.41 7.64
CA ILE A 236 -19.29 -15.23 8.09
C ILE A 236 -20.55 -14.38 7.88
N ALA A 237 -21.55 -14.92 7.18
CA ALA A 237 -22.72 -14.16 6.81
C ALA A 237 -24.02 -14.95 7.08
N GLY A 238 -25.07 -14.21 7.39
CA GLY A 238 -26.43 -14.71 7.52
C GLY A 238 -27.40 -13.89 6.67
N GLY A 239 -28.45 -14.55 6.14
CA GLY A 239 -29.46 -13.86 5.35
C GLY A 239 -30.82 -14.54 5.41
N ALA A 240 -31.86 -13.77 5.10
CA ALA A 240 -33.24 -14.23 5.11
C ALA A 240 -34.02 -13.68 3.91
N ASN A 241 -34.85 -14.53 3.33
CA ASN A 241 -35.74 -14.21 2.21
C ASN A 241 -37.20 -14.15 2.70
N PHE A 242 -37.80 -13.00 2.50
CA PHE A 242 -39.21 -12.77 2.84
C PHE A 242 -40.07 -12.66 1.58
N SER A 243 -40.98 -13.56 1.41
CA SER A 243 -41.99 -13.59 0.33
C SER A 243 -41.41 -13.55 -1.08
N ASN A 244 -40.13 -13.90 -1.27
CA ASN A 244 -39.37 -13.76 -2.53
C ASN A 244 -39.35 -12.29 -3.08
N LYS A 245 -39.61 -11.32 -2.22
CA LYS A 245 -39.66 -9.90 -2.54
C LYS A 245 -38.64 -9.08 -1.75
N PHE A 246 -38.38 -9.44 -0.52
CA PHE A 246 -37.48 -8.72 0.37
C PHE A 246 -36.43 -9.66 0.93
N TYR A 247 -35.17 -9.31 0.75
CA TYR A 247 -34.03 -10.08 1.19
C TYR A 247 -33.17 -9.20 2.08
N ILE A 248 -32.76 -9.71 3.22
CA ILE A 248 -31.86 -9.02 4.14
C ILE A 248 -30.67 -9.91 4.44
N GLY A 249 -29.53 -9.31 4.76
CA GLY A 249 -28.35 -10.04 5.15
C GLY A 249 -27.36 -9.18 5.91
N GLY A 250 -26.51 -9.85 6.67
CA GLY A 250 -25.40 -9.25 7.37
C GLY A 250 -24.20 -10.18 7.36
N SER A 251 -23.01 -9.63 7.42
CA SER A 251 -21.76 -10.37 7.52
C SER A 251 -20.79 -9.72 8.47
N LEU A 252 -20.04 -10.56 9.18
CA LEU A 252 -18.85 -10.19 9.95
C LEU A 252 -17.63 -10.62 9.14
N GLY A 253 -16.72 -9.70 8.86
CA GLY A 253 -15.47 -9.94 8.13
C GLY A 253 -14.26 -9.85 9.04
N ILE A 254 -13.30 -10.75 8.82
CA ILE A 254 -11.94 -10.67 9.35
C ILE A 254 -11.05 -10.36 8.16
N SER A 255 -10.54 -9.13 8.11
CA SER A 255 -9.65 -8.65 7.05
C SER A 255 -8.22 -8.96 7.40
N THR A 256 -7.46 -9.44 6.42
CA THR A 256 -6.02 -9.68 6.54
C THR A 256 -5.29 -8.96 5.42
N HIS A 257 -4.17 -8.30 5.75
CA HIS A 257 -3.29 -7.67 4.79
C HIS A 257 -1.86 -8.15 5.04
N ASN A 258 -1.19 -8.58 3.97
CA ASN A 258 0.23 -8.89 3.99
C ASN A 258 0.84 -8.24 2.75
N TYR A 259 1.83 -7.40 2.95
CA TYR A 259 2.55 -6.72 1.89
C TYR A 259 4.04 -6.77 2.18
N LYS A 260 4.84 -7.04 1.15
CA LYS A 260 6.29 -6.98 1.21
C LYS A 260 6.80 -6.27 -0.03
N ARG A 261 7.73 -5.35 0.18
CA ARG A 261 8.45 -4.63 -0.87
C ARG A 261 9.94 -4.81 -0.64
N ASP A 262 10.62 -5.27 -1.67
CA ASP A 262 12.07 -5.36 -1.74
C ASP A 262 12.51 -4.43 -2.89
N ILE A 263 13.28 -3.39 -2.59
CA ILE A 263 13.92 -2.50 -3.56
C ILE A 263 15.41 -2.83 -3.57
N ASN A 264 15.94 -3.08 -4.75
CA ASN A 264 17.38 -3.14 -5.00
C ASN A 264 17.70 -1.99 -5.96
N HIS A 265 18.49 -1.04 -5.50
CA HIS A 265 18.95 0.11 -6.27
C HIS A 265 20.46 0.01 -6.42
N PHE A 266 20.92 0.23 -7.64
CA PHE A 266 22.33 0.18 -7.98
C PHE A 266 22.70 1.42 -8.81
N GLU A 267 23.79 2.06 -8.43
CA GLU A 267 24.38 3.15 -9.18
C GLU A 267 25.85 2.87 -9.43
N SER A 268 26.32 3.18 -10.62
CA SER A 268 27.74 3.03 -11.00
C SER A 268 28.20 4.18 -11.85
N VAL A 269 29.45 4.59 -11.63
CA VAL A 269 30.13 5.56 -12.49
C VAL A 269 30.23 4.98 -13.89
N ASN A 270 29.89 5.78 -14.89
CA ASN A 270 30.05 5.37 -16.28
C ASN A 270 31.54 5.38 -16.64
N SER A 271 32.10 4.20 -17.00
CA SER A 271 33.52 4.01 -17.27
C SER A 271 34.01 4.55 -18.62
N GLY A 272 33.25 5.45 -19.26
CA GLY A 272 33.60 6.15 -20.52
C GLY A 272 34.55 7.31 -20.28
N ALA A 273 35.77 7.16 -20.69
CA ALA A 273 36.79 8.15 -21.05
C ALA A 273 36.72 9.54 -20.33
N GLY A 274 37.55 9.77 -19.32
CA GLY A 274 37.87 11.07 -18.82
C GLY A 274 37.77 11.29 -17.31
N ASN A 275 37.41 10.25 -16.56
CA ASN A 275 37.43 10.32 -15.10
C ASN A 275 38.86 10.06 -14.57
N ASP A 276 39.79 11.05 -14.84
CA ASP A 276 41.11 11.10 -14.18
C ASP A 276 40.99 11.67 -12.75
N HIS A 277 39.78 11.88 -12.26
CA HIS A 277 39.55 12.36 -10.89
C HIS A 277 39.36 11.20 -9.96
N TRP A 278 39.90 11.33 -8.78
CA TRP A 278 39.83 10.39 -7.64
C TRP A 278 38.40 10.24 -7.16
N ASN A 279 37.53 9.60 -7.98
CA ASN A 279 36.22 9.22 -7.48
C ASN A 279 36.41 8.10 -6.45
N TYR A 280 36.15 8.44 -5.21
CA TYR A 280 36.18 7.51 -4.10
C TYR A 280 35.17 6.37 -4.29
N LEU A 281 34.10 6.59 -5.05
CA LEU A 281 32.99 5.66 -5.24
C LEU A 281 32.93 5.18 -6.70
N ASN A 282 33.13 3.88 -6.94
CA ASN A 282 32.93 3.24 -8.24
C ASN A 282 31.48 2.89 -8.49
N ASN A 283 30.85 2.24 -7.53
CA ASN A 283 29.44 1.89 -7.54
C ASN A 283 28.97 1.61 -6.10
N TYR A 284 27.65 1.56 -5.94
CA TYR A 284 27.06 1.04 -4.72
C TYR A 284 25.75 0.32 -5.02
N SER A 285 25.41 -0.64 -4.17
CA SER A 285 24.08 -1.24 -4.12
C SER A 285 23.38 -0.86 -2.82
N TYR A 286 22.08 -0.53 -2.93
CA TYR A 286 21.22 -0.20 -1.80
C TYR A 286 20.01 -1.13 -1.78
N GLU A 287 19.79 -1.79 -0.66
CA GLU A 287 18.59 -2.58 -0.40
C GLU A 287 17.65 -1.87 0.58
N ASP A 288 16.37 -1.77 0.22
CA ASP A 288 15.27 -1.32 1.09
C ASP A 288 14.26 -2.45 1.17
N LYS A 289 14.12 -3.04 2.35
CA LYS A 289 13.14 -4.10 2.64
C LYS A 289 12.07 -3.56 3.57
N TYR A 290 10.84 -3.65 3.14
CA TYR A 290 9.68 -3.21 3.89
C TYR A 290 8.59 -4.29 3.89
N SER A 291 7.99 -4.53 5.03
CA SER A 291 6.84 -5.42 5.14
C SER A 291 5.76 -4.86 6.05
N THR A 292 4.50 -5.05 5.66
CA THR A 292 3.32 -4.71 6.46
C THR A 292 2.48 -5.95 6.66
N SER A 293 2.08 -6.20 7.90
CA SER A 293 1.11 -7.22 8.29
C SER A 293 -0.04 -6.55 9.04
N ALA A 294 -1.28 -6.79 8.62
CA ALA A 294 -2.42 -6.24 9.34
C ALA A 294 -3.58 -7.22 9.43
N VAL A 295 -4.27 -7.18 10.56
CA VAL A 295 -5.49 -7.94 10.83
C VAL A 295 -6.55 -7.00 11.38
N GLY A 296 -7.79 -7.13 10.90
CA GLY A 296 -8.89 -6.28 11.37
C GLY A 296 -10.25 -6.92 11.23
N VAL A 297 -11.26 -6.18 11.69
CA VAL A 297 -12.64 -6.64 11.67
C VAL A 297 -13.54 -5.58 11.06
N ASN A 298 -14.56 -6.04 10.34
CA ASN A 298 -15.60 -5.19 9.76
C ASN A 298 -16.97 -5.85 9.83
N LEU A 299 -18.01 -5.04 9.70
CA LEU A 299 -19.39 -5.44 9.65
C LEU A 299 -20.03 -4.91 8.37
N LYS A 300 -20.80 -5.75 7.69
CA LYS A 300 -21.56 -5.36 6.49
C LYS A 300 -23.02 -5.74 6.69
N VAL A 301 -23.92 -4.87 6.29
CA VAL A 301 -25.37 -5.14 6.30
C VAL A 301 -25.96 -4.70 4.97
N GLY A 302 -27.02 -5.40 4.54
CA GLY A 302 -27.65 -5.05 3.28
C GLY A 302 -29.06 -5.55 3.14
N ALA A 303 -29.73 -5.00 2.13
CA ALA A 303 -31.08 -5.39 1.74
C ALA A 303 -31.20 -5.40 0.21
N ILE A 304 -32.07 -6.29 -0.30
CA ILE A 304 -32.51 -6.31 -1.70
C ILE A 304 -34.03 -6.33 -1.71
N PHE A 305 -34.63 -5.45 -2.47
CA PHE A 305 -36.05 -5.36 -2.68
C PHE A 305 -36.41 -5.64 -4.15
N LYS A 306 -37.38 -6.51 -4.36
CA LYS A 306 -37.88 -6.94 -5.67
C LYS A 306 -39.33 -6.51 -5.82
N PRO A 307 -39.61 -5.25 -6.26
CA PRO A 307 -40.98 -4.75 -6.40
C PRO A 307 -41.77 -5.52 -7.44
N ILE A 308 -41.16 -5.84 -8.56
CA ILE A 308 -41.69 -6.66 -9.66
C ILE A 308 -40.65 -7.72 -10.06
N ASN A 309 -41.05 -8.77 -10.77
CA ASN A 309 -40.15 -9.87 -11.11
C ASN A 309 -38.83 -9.44 -11.80
N PRO A 310 -38.83 -8.53 -12.80
CA PRO A 310 -37.58 -8.16 -13.49
C PRO A 310 -36.73 -7.14 -12.72
N LEU A 311 -37.32 -6.31 -11.83
CA LEU A 311 -36.61 -5.21 -11.17
C LEU A 311 -36.16 -5.58 -9.77
N ARG A 312 -34.90 -5.28 -9.47
CA ARG A 312 -34.28 -5.44 -8.14
C ARG A 312 -33.60 -4.15 -7.74
N LEU A 313 -33.77 -3.76 -6.50
CA LEU A 313 -33.14 -2.60 -5.88
C LEU A 313 -32.32 -3.11 -4.69
N GLY A 314 -31.05 -2.72 -4.60
CA GLY A 314 -30.14 -3.13 -3.54
C GLY A 314 -29.60 -1.92 -2.79
N VAL A 315 -29.35 -2.10 -1.50
CA VAL A 315 -28.60 -1.15 -0.68
C VAL A 315 -27.74 -1.92 0.30
N SER A 316 -26.51 -1.47 0.51
CA SER A 316 -25.64 -2.01 1.55
C SER A 316 -24.80 -0.93 2.23
N VAL A 317 -24.44 -1.21 3.47
CA VAL A 317 -23.59 -0.36 4.31
C VAL A 317 -22.48 -1.24 4.86
N HIS A 318 -21.25 -0.78 4.69
CA HIS A 318 -20.06 -1.42 5.28
C HIS A 318 -19.48 -0.49 6.35
N SER A 319 -19.27 -1.02 7.53
CA SER A 319 -18.54 -0.29 8.58
C SER A 319 -17.08 -0.06 8.14
N PRO A 320 -16.39 0.93 8.74
CA PRO A 320 -14.95 0.94 8.72
C PRO A 320 -14.37 -0.41 9.17
N THR A 321 -13.27 -0.83 8.55
CA THR A 321 -12.44 -1.92 9.06
C THR A 321 -11.48 -1.34 10.09
N LEU A 322 -11.44 -1.95 11.28
CA LEU A 322 -10.51 -1.60 12.34
C LEU A 322 -9.32 -2.55 12.24
N LEU A 323 -8.20 -2.05 11.74
CA LEU A 323 -6.97 -2.81 11.51
C LEU A 323 -5.96 -2.57 12.63
N SER A 324 -5.32 -3.62 13.11
CA SER A 324 -4.06 -3.57 13.85
C SER A 324 -2.96 -3.86 12.84
N VAL A 325 -2.02 -2.94 12.70
CA VAL A 325 -0.96 -2.96 11.68
C VAL A 325 0.37 -3.08 12.37
N ASP A 326 1.21 -3.96 11.86
CA ASP A 326 2.60 -4.13 12.25
C ASP A 326 3.47 -4.02 11.00
N GLU A 327 4.49 -3.17 11.06
CA GLU A 327 5.43 -2.89 9.99
C GLU A 327 6.84 -3.23 10.40
N GLU A 328 7.61 -3.72 9.45
CA GLU A 328 9.03 -4.01 9.62
C GLU A 328 9.79 -3.43 8.44
N PHE A 329 10.94 -2.83 8.70
CA PHE A 329 11.81 -2.28 7.67
C PHE A 329 13.27 -2.51 8.01
N SER A 330 14.11 -2.60 6.99
CA SER A 330 15.56 -2.69 7.12
C SER A 330 16.24 -2.21 5.84
N TYR A 331 17.42 -1.67 6.00
CA TYR A 331 18.23 -1.14 4.91
C TYR A 331 19.60 -1.78 4.90
N ALA A 332 20.20 -1.90 3.72
CA ALA A 332 21.58 -2.33 3.57
C ALA A 332 22.26 -1.60 2.42
N LEU A 333 23.56 -1.39 2.55
CA LEU A 333 24.41 -0.72 1.57
C LEU A 333 25.69 -1.53 1.37
N GLU A 334 26.12 -1.59 0.12
CA GLU A 334 27.38 -2.23 -0.29
C GLU A 334 28.08 -1.28 -1.28
N PRO A 335 28.86 -0.30 -0.79
CA PRO A 335 29.63 0.61 -1.61
C PRO A 335 30.95 -0.03 -2.07
N GLU A 336 31.35 0.16 -3.31
CA GLU A 336 32.69 -0.13 -3.82
C GLU A 336 33.53 1.15 -3.80
N LEU A 337 34.29 1.32 -2.69
CA LEU A 337 35.13 2.49 -2.43
C LEU A 337 36.58 2.21 -2.87
N GLY A 338 37.17 3.16 -3.61
CA GLY A 338 38.56 3.01 -4.11
C GLY A 338 39.66 3.00 -3.04
N PHE A 339 39.34 3.31 -1.78
CA PHE A 339 40.30 3.44 -0.67
C PHE A 339 40.03 2.46 0.49
N ALA A 340 38.95 1.74 0.49
CA ALA A 340 38.58 0.79 1.54
C ALA A 340 38.31 -0.60 0.95
N GLU A 341 38.37 -1.64 1.80
CA GLU A 341 37.83 -2.95 1.43
C GLU A 341 36.30 -2.82 1.30
N ASP A 342 35.69 -3.60 0.38
CA ASP A 342 34.26 -3.62 0.19
C ASP A 342 33.55 -4.05 1.49
N ASP A 343 32.87 -3.11 2.12
CA ASP A 343 32.17 -3.33 3.38
C ASP A 343 30.66 -3.38 3.17
N TYR A 344 30.00 -4.29 3.87
CA TYR A 344 28.56 -4.42 3.88
C TYR A 344 27.98 -3.74 5.12
N TYR A 345 27.26 -2.65 4.90
CA TYR A 345 26.59 -1.88 5.94
C TYR A 345 25.11 -2.24 6.01
N TRP A 346 24.55 -2.34 7.20
CA TRP A 346 23.16 -2.70 7.38
C TRP A 346 22.56 -2.10 8.65
N THR A 347 21.26 -1.85 8.64
CA THR A 347 20.52 -1.43 9.82
C THR A 347 19.88 -2.62 10.52
N PRO A 348 19.75 -2.60 11.86
CA PRO A 348 18.85 -3.48 12.56
C PRO A 348 17.44 -3.37 11.98
N ARG A 349 16.64 -4.43 12.12
CA ARG A 349 15.23 -4.40 11.74
C ARG A 349 14.50 -3.39 12.62
N GLY A 350 13.93 -2.36 11.99
CA GLY A 350 13.00 -1.46 12.61
C GLY A 350 11.60 -2.07 12.63
N GLU A 351 10.86 -1.85 13.70
CA GLU A 351 9.48 -2.31 13.88
C GLU A 351 8.61 -1.14 14.29
N PHE A 352 7.44 -1.04 13.69
CA PHE A 352 6.45 -0.03 14.05
C PHE A 352 5.05 -0.64 14.06
N SER A 353 4.23 -0.27 15.06
CA SER A 353 2.89 -0.82 15.21
C SER A 353 1.87 0.29 15.47
N TYR A 354 0.74 0.24 14.77
CA TYR A 354 -0.33 1.21 14.93
C TYR A 354 -1.71 0.59 14.66
N ASN A 355 -2.75 1.32 14.97
CA ASN A 355 -4.11 1.00 14.56
C ASN A 355 -4.52 1.88 13.39
N PHE A 356 -5.19 1.29 12.40
CA PHE A 356 -5.70 2.01 11.24
C PHE A 356 -7.19 1.75 11.06
N ARG A 357 -7.93 2.80 10.73
CA ARG A 357 -9.35 2.74 10.44
C ARG A 357 -9.59 3.11 8.98
N THR A 358 -10.14 2.17 8.20
CA THR A 358 -10.56 2.40 6.81
C THR A 358 -11.84 3.26 6.75
N PRO A 359 -12.18 3.85 5.59
CA PRO A 359 -13.46 4.53 5.42
C PRO A 359 -14.65 3.55 5.48
N TYR A 360 -15.84 4.08 5.74
CA TYR A 360 -17.09 3.37 5.53
C TYR A 360 -17.47 3.39 4.03
N LYS A 361 -18.34 2.45 3.62
CA LYS A 361 -18.85 2.39 2.27
C LYS A 361 -20.37 2.30 2.25
N LEU A 362 -20.97 3.02 1.30
CA LEU A 362 -22.41 2.95 1.00
C LEU A 362 -22.57 2.52 -0.45
N THR A 363 -23.35 1.47 -0.69
CA THR A 363 -23.64 1.02 -2.06
C THR A 363 -25.12 1.04 -2.34
N GLY A 364 -25.50 1.69 -3.43
CA GLY A 364 -26.84 1.66 -4.03
C GLY A 364 -26.80 0.91 -5.34
N SER A 365 -27.75 0.01 -5.56
CA SER A 365 -27.74 -0.92 -6.68
C SER A 365 -29.09 -1.07 -7.34
N VAL A 366 -29.10 -1.16 -8.67
CA VAL A 366 -30.29 -1.44 -9.46
C VAL A 366 -29.98 -2.51 -10.49
N ALA A 367 -30.84 -3.53 -10.58
CA ALA A 367 -30.72 -4.55 -11.62
C ALA A 367 -32.07 -4.81 -12.29
N TYR A 368 -32.04 -4.99 -13.60
CA TYR A 368 -33.20 -5.36 -14.41
C TYR A 368 -32.91 -6.61 -15.23
N ILE A 369 -33.76 -7.61 -15.11
CA ILE A 369 -33.64 -8.92 -15.79
C ILE A 369 -34.63 -8.99 -16.93
N PHE A 370 -34.14 -9.04 -18.16
CA PHE A 370 -34.95 -9.12 -19.41
C PHE A 370 -35.26 -10.57 -19.74
N GLU A 371 -35.93 -11.30 -18.82
CA GLU A 371 -36.29 -12.70 -19.01
C GLU A 371 -35.18 -13.56 -19.63
N ASN A 372 -35.33 -13.93 -20.91
CA ASN A 372 -34.39 -14.78 -21.64
C ASN A 372 -33.32 -14.01 -22.44
N PHE A 373 -33.39 -12.68 -22.47
CA PHE A 373 -32.51 -11.85 -23.30
C PHE A 373 -31.23 -11.42 -22.59
N GLY A 374 -31.27 -11.30 -21.26
CA GLY A 374 -30.12 -10.85 -20.52
C GLY A 374 -30.48 -10.08 -19.25
N LEU A 375 -29.50 -9.36 -18.72
CA LEU A 375 -29.68 -8.50 -17.55
C LEU A 375 -28.83 -7.25 -17.68
N LEU A 376 -29.26 -6.19 -17.00
CA LEU A 376 -28.50 -4.96 -16.76
C LEU A 376 -28.42 -4.75 -15.25
N SER A 377 -27.21 -4.52 -14.74
CA SER A 377 -26.98 -4.17 -13.34
C SER A 377 -26.06 -2.97 -13.23
N VAL A 378 -26.37 -2.08 -12.30
CA VAL A 378 -25.60 -0.88 -11.99
C VAL A 378 -25.46 -0.78 -10.48
N ASP A 379 -24.22 -0.68 -10.01
CA ASP A 379 -23.88 -0.43 -8.61
C ASP A 379 -23.15 0.92 -8.52
N TYR A 380 -23.54 1.72 -7.54
CA TYR A 380 -22.87 2.96 -7.18
C TYR A 380 -22.37 2.86 -5.74
N GLU A 381 -21.05 2.92 -5.57
CA GLU A 381 -20.41 2.93 -4.24
C GLU A 381 -19.93 4.34 -3.90
N PHE A 382 -20.28 4.80 -2.72
CA PHE A 382 -19.78 6.02 -2.12
C PHE A 382 -18.81 5.66 -0.99
N THR A 383 -17.61 6.24 -1.04
CA THR A 383 -16.55 6.06 -0.01
C THR A 383 -15.89 7.41 0.24
N ASP A 384 -15.79 7.80 1.50
CA ASP A 384 -15.08 9.01 1.92
C ASP A 384 -13.68 8.65 2.46
N TYR A 385 -12.67 8.78 1.60
CA TYR A 385 -11.28 8.46 1.97
C TYR A 385 -10.71 9.44 3.00
N ALA A 386 -11.19 10.69 3.08
CA ALA A 386 -10.81 11.63 4.12
C ALA A 386 -11.23 11.19 5.53
N ALA A 387 -12.07 10.16 5.65
CA ALA A 387 -12.44 9.54 6.94
C ALA A 387 -11.44 8.49 7.45
N MET A 388 -10.39 8.16 6.69
CA MET A 388 -9.31 7.28 7.15
C MET A 388 -8.60 7.89 8.36
N ARG A 389 -8.16 7.05 9.31
CA ARG A 389 -7.44 7.52 10.50
C ARG A 389 -6.40 6.53 10.95
N PHE A 390 -5.20 7.04 11.17
CA PHE A 390 -4.15 6.38 11.93
C PHE A 390 -4.32 6.68 13.42
N LYS A 391 -3.98 5.74 14.26
CA LYS A 391 -4.06 5.88 15.72
C LYS A 391 -2.95 5.09 16.39
N ASP A 392 -2.29 5.70 17.35
CA ASP A 392 -1.28 5.02 18.16
C ASP A 392 -1.84 3.75 18.83
N LYS A 393 -1.04 2.70 18.84
CA LYS A 393 -1.33 1.46 19.56
C LYS A 393 -0.86 1.54 21.01
N SER A 394 0.13 2.39 21.33
CA SER A 394 0.64 2.63 22.68
C SER A 394 -0.06 3.86 23.29
N THR A 395 -0.59 3.73 24.48
CA THR A 395 -1.36 4.80 25.17
C THR A 395 -0.51 5.85 25.87
N ASN A 396 0.82 5.86 25.77
CA ASN A 396 1.70 6.53 26.73
C ASN A 396 2.78 7.48 26.17
N SER A 397 2.88 7.76 24.87
CA SER A 397 3.88 8.73 24.38
C SER A 397 3.24 9.98 23.76
N VAL A 398 3.61 11.14 24.29
CA VAL A 398 3.13 12.46 23.82
C VAL A 398 3.64 12.74 22.39
N SER A 399 4.83 12.28 22.02
CA SER A 399 5.43 12.43 20.71
C SER A 399 4.64 11.72 19.59
N ASN A 400 4.04 10.57 19.88
CA ASN A 400 3.24 9.84 18.90
C ASN A 400 1.88 10.52 18.60
N VAL A 401 1.36 11.34 19.51
CA VAL A 401 0.07 12.04 19.31
C VAL A 401 0.19 13.12 18.24
N GLU A 402 1.25 13.91 18.27
CA GLU A 402 1.51 14.96 17.28
C GLU A 402 1.75 14.34 15.89
N PHE A 403 2.61 13.33 15.83
CA PHE A 403 2.88 12.56 14.64
C PHE A 403 1.62 12.02 13.93
N PHE A 404 0.77 11.27 14.64
CA PHE A 404 -0.48 10.75 14.06
C PHE A 404 -1.48 11.86 13.72
N SER A 405 -1.41 13.03 14.36
CA SER A 405 -2.20 14.20 14.00
C SER A 405 -1.81 14.70 12.62
N ASP A 406 -0.53 14.93 12.40
CA ASP A 406 0.01 15.45 11.13
C ASP A 406 -0.24 14.48 9.97
N LEU A 407 0.00 13.18 10.20
CA LEU A 407 -0.30 12.15 9.21
C LEU A 407 -1.79 12.09 8.86
N ASN A 408 -2.68 12.21 9.85
CA ASN A 408 -4.12 12.26 9.62
C ASN A 408 -4.58 13.54 8.91
N ASP A 409 -3.85 14.63 9.00
CA ASP A 409 -4.14 15.85 8.27
C ASP A 409 -3.68 15.74 6.81
N GLN A 410 -2.52 15.12 6.55
CA GLN A 410 -2.08 14.78 5.18
C GLN A 410 -3.03 13.83 4.44
N VAL A 411 -3.70 12.92 5.15
CA VAL A 411 -4.68 11.98 4.55
C VAL A 411 -5.99 12.68 4.19
N LYS A 412 -6.29 13.87 4.76
CA LYS A 412 -7.52 14.62 4.47
C LYS A 412 -7.41 15.46 3.19
N ASP A 413 -6.20 15.92 2.85
CA ASP A 413 -5.89 16.76 1.69
C ASP A 413 -5.74 15.92 0.41
#